data_2afbbd59610bb0a17216c7ccc2ef0de6
#
_entry.id   2afbbd59610bb0a17216c7ccc2ef0de6
#
_cell.length_a   1.000
_cell.length_b   1.000
_cell.length_c   1.000
_cell.angle_alpha   90.00
_cell.angle_beta   90.00
_cell.angle_gamma   90.00
#
_symmetry.space_group_name_H-M   'P 1'
#
loop_
_entity.id
_entity.type
_entity.pdbx_description
1 polymer ?
#
loop_
_entity_poly.entity_id
_entity_poly.type
_entity_poly.pdbx_seq_one_letter_code
_entity_poly.pdbx_strand_id
1 'polypeptide(L)'
;SQDVGKDRIEMEEGDFCLLAPDTIHSVSVFDNSLLVNILVRRSTFEDIFFNMLRDTNMIATFFNQSLYSGVHNPYLIIPARGDQVLKEYVLSMFLEYLGKSRYYEKILNNQLMILFAKILQSYEDRIQLPSVMRRATEESIRILSYIEDNYQSVTLKQTAAQFHFSQPYCSKIIKEYTGKSFTQIVQEIRFQKAAILLKNTNISIAEISSRVGFENVEHFNRMFRKLYEMPPGKYRKGNTGSRLFTGPGGESRTGPQAL
;
A
#
# COMPACT_ATOMS: atom_id res chain seq x y z
N SER A 1 -8.09 21.33 15.84
CA SER A 1 -8.16 20.00 16.45
C SER A 1 -8.93 19.04 15.56
N GLN A 2 -8.67 17.76 15.71
CA GLN A 2 -9.36 16.68 14.98
C GLN A 2 -9.73 15.58 15.98
N ASP A 3 -10.97 15.10 15.91
CA ASP A 3 -11.41 13.95 16.69
C ASP A 3 -11.44 12.73 15.78
N VAL A 4 -10.78 11.63 16.19
CA VAL A 4 -10.73 10.36 15.47
C VAL A 4 -11.19 9.25 16.42
N GLY A 5 -12.40 8.75 16.22
CA GLY A 5 -13.00 7.80 17.13
C GLY A 5 -13.20 8.41 18.55
N LYS A 6 -12.38 7.97 19.51
CA LYS A 6 -12.37 8.48 20.89
C LYS A 6 -11.17 9.41 21.19
N ASP A 7 -10.24 9.51 20.24
CA ASP A 7 -9.02 10.27 20.43
C ASP A 7 -9.21 11.69 19.90
N ARG A 8 -8.80 12.67 20.72
CA ARG A 8 -8.72 14.07 20.32
C ARG A 8 -7.27 14.41 20.00
N ILE A 9 -7.04 14.89 18.78
CA ILE A 9 -5.72 15.15 18.23
C ILE A 9 -5.59 16.66 18.03
N GLU A 10 -4.60 17.26 18.69
CA GLU A 10 -4.23 18.64 18.44
C GLU A 10 -3.19 18.68 17.33
N MET A 11 -3.48 19.41 16.26
CA MET A 11 -2.60 19.59 15.11
C MET A 11 -2.22 21.05 14.96
N GLU A 12 -1.00 21.30 14.56
CA GLU A 12 -0.50 22.64 14.26
C GLU A 12 -0.27 22.81 12.76
N GLU A 13 0.00 24.06 12.33
CA GLU A 13 0.30 24.33 10.92
C GLU A 13 1.50 23.52 10.43
N GLY A 14 1.32 22.80 9.34
CA GLY A 14 2.32 21.90 8.74
C GLY A 14 2.21 20.45 9.15
N ASP A 15 1.43 20.11 10.19
CA ASP A 15 1.22 18.71 10.57
C ASP A 15 0.36 17.97 9.53
N PHE A 16 0.67 16.69 9.32
CA PHE A 16 -0.13 15.80 8.49
C PHE A 16 -0.85 14.76 9.35
N CYS A 17 -2.08 14.47 8.99
CA CYS A 17 -2.84 13.35 9.54
C CYS A 17 -3.24 12.41 8.40
N LEU A 18 -2.80 11.15 8.47
CA LEU A 18 -3.25 10.11 7.56
C LEU A 18 -4.35 9.31 8.26
N LEU A 19 -5.47 9.16 7.57
CA LEU A 19 -6.62 8.41 8.03
C LEU A 19 -6.84 7.20 7.14
N ALA A 20 -7.15 6.06 7.75
CA ALA A 20 -7.57 4.88 7.02
C ALA A 20 -8.94 5.07 6.35
N PRO A 21 -9.28 4.27 5.33
CA PRO A 21 -10.64 4.20 4.83
C PRO A 21 -11.64 3.94 5.94
N ASP A 22 -12.85 4.50 5.79
CA ASP A 22 -13.98 4.34 6.72
C ASP A 22 -13.73 4.80 8.17
N THR A 23 -12.65 5.57 8.40
CA THR A 23 -12.36 6.16 9.71
C THR A 23 -13.34 7.27 10.04
N ILE A 24 -14.11 7.11 11.12
CA ILE A 24 -15.02 8.15 11.63
C ILE A 24 -14.19 9.24 12.28
N HIS A 25 -14.25 10.44 11.72
CA HIS A 25 -13.51 11.59 12.22
C HIS A 25 -14.29 12.90 12.04
N SER A 26 -13.95 13.88 12.85
CA SER A 26 -14.41 15.26 12.68
C SER A 26 -13.24 16.21 12.79
N VAL A 27 -13.30 17.32 12.07
CA VAL A 27 -12.28 18.37 12.09
C VAL A 27 -12.91 19.67 12.54
N SER A 28 -12.28 20.33 13.50
CA SER A 28 -12.68 21.63 14.00
C SER A 28 -11.54 22.63 13.79
N VAL A 29 -11.79 23.65 12.98
CA VAL A 29 -10.87 24.76 12.74
C VAL A 29 -11.46 25.99 13.43
N PHE A 30 -10.75 26.56 14.39
CA PHE A 30 -11.22 27.67 15.21
C PHE A 30 -10.56 29.02 14.89
N ASP A 31 -9.70 29.02 13.87
CA ASP A 31 -8.93 30.18 13.41
C ASP A 31 -9.02 30.33 11.87
N ASN A 32 -8.19 31.16 11.29
CA ASN A 32 -8.10 31.37 9.85
C ASN A 32 -7.22 30.31 9.12
N SER A 33 -6.95 29.18 9.74
CA SER A 33 -6.15 28.10 9.15
C SER A 33 -6.88 27.44 7.98
N LEU A 34 -6.12 27.06 6.96
CA LEU A 34 -6.61 26.30 5.82
C LEU A 34 -6.30 24.80 6.03
N LEU A 35 -7.31 23.96 5.87
CA LEU A 35 -7.16 22.53 5.85
C LEU A 35 -7.21 22.01 4.42
N VAL A 36 -6.21 21.23 4.01
CA VAL A 36 -6.17 20.57 2.70
C VAL A 36 -6.40 19.09 2.88
N ASN A 37 -7.50 18.55 2.34
CA ASN A 37 -7.78 17.13 2.30
C ASN A 37 -7.33 16.51 0.97
N ILE A 38 -6.44 15.54 1.04
CA ILE A 38 -6.00 14.76 -0.13
C ILE A 38 -6.68 13.38 -0.05
N LEU A 39 -7.68 13.16 -0.90
CA LEU A 39 -8.40 11.90 -0.99
C LEU A 39 -7.79 11.01 -2.06
N VAL A 40 -7.32 9.84 -1.66
CA VAL A 40 -6.70 8.86 -2.56
C VAL A 40 -7.59 7.63 -2.67
N ARG A 41 -7.98 7.25 -3.88
CA ARG A 41 -8.74 6.01 -4.10
C ARG A 41 -7.86 4.80 -3.78
N ARG A 42 -8.48 3.76 -3.23
CA ARG A 42 -7.78 2.51 -2.89
C ARG A 42 -7.00 1.93 -4.09
N SER A 43 -7.62 1.87 -5.28
CA SER A 43 -6.96 1.38 -6.50
C SER A 43 -5.73 2.21 -6.88
N THR A 44 -5.85 3.54 -6.85
CA THR A 44 -4.74 4.46 -7.10
C THR A 44 -3.63 4.26 -6.07
N PHE A 45 -4.02 4.07 -4.82
CA PHE A 45 -3.09 3.82 -3.74
C PHE A 45 -2.33 2.50 -3.94
N GLU A 46 -3.02 1.40 -4.20
CA GLU A 46 -2.41 0.09 -4.45
C GLU A 46 -1.44 0.11 -5.64
N ASP A 47 -1.79 0.83 -6.73
CA ASP A 47 -0.95 0.94 -7.92
C ASP A 47 0.31 1.80 -7.69
N ILE A 48 0.17 2.92 -6.98
CA ILE A 48 1.25 3.88 -6.77
C ILE A 48 2.19 3.42 -5.66
N PHE A 49 1.61 2.97 -4.55
CA PHE A 49 2.36 2.64 -3.33
C PHE A 49 2.82 1.19 -3.26
N PHE A 50 2.49 0.36 -4.25
CA PHE A 50 2.86 -1.04 -4.26
C PHE A 50 4.36 -1.28 -4.01
N ASN A 51 5.22 -0.43 -4.55
CA ASN A 51 6.66 -0.52 -4.31
C ASN A 51 7.07 0.04 -2.95
N MET A 52 6.42 1.11 -2.48
CA MET A 52 6.71 1.72 -1.17
C MET A 52 6.17 0.89 -0.01
N LEU A 53 5.07 0.14 -0.22
CA LEU A 53 4.52 -0.81 0.76
C LEU A 53 5.40 -2.05 0.98
N ARG A 54 6.43 -2.23 0.15
CA ARG A 54 7.45 -3.27 0.31
C ARG A 54 8.54 -2.88 1.29
N ASP A 55 8.73 -1.58 1.47
CA ASP A 55 9.71 -1.09 2.43
C ASP A 55 9.15 -1.26 3.84
N THR A 56 9.98 -1.71 4.76
CA THR A 56 9.64 -1.82 6.18
C THR A 56 9.69 -0.44 6.83
N ASN A 57 8.70 0.39 6.56
CA ASN A 57 8.58 1.72 7.14
C ASN A 57 7.21 1.93 7.80
N MET A 58 7.11 2.97 8.63
CA MET A 58 5.92 3.26 9.43
C MET A 58 4.68 3.57 8.57
N ILE A 59 4.85 4.22 7.43
CA ILE A 59 3.75 4.56 6.52
C ILE A 59 3.24 3.31 5.81
N ALA A 60 4.14 2.47 5.29
CA ALA A 60 3.78 1.19 4.69
C ALA A 60 3.03 0.30 5.68
N THR A 61 3.49 0.27 6.92
CA THR A 61 2.86 -0.43 8.02
C THR A 61 1.45 0.08 8.30
N PHE A 62 1.28 1.39 8.45
CA PHE A 62 -0.01 2.02 8.65
C PHE A 62 -1.00 1.65 7.53
N PHE A 63 -0.57 1.72 6.28
CA PHE A 63 -1.43 1.39 5.15
C PHE A 63 -1.77 -0.09 5.06
N ASN A 64 -0.81 -0.98 5.32
CA ASN A 64 -1.08 -2.41 5.38
C ASN A 64 -2.11 -2.74 6.48
N GLN A 65 -1.97 -2.14 7.66
CA GLN A 65 -2.96 -2.27 8.71
C GLN A 65 -4.32 -1.70 8.30
N SER A 66 -4.34 -0.53 7.70
CA SER A 66 -5.56 0.16 7.30
C SER A 66 -6.35 -0.58 6.22
N LEU A 67 -5.65 -1.27 5.33
CA LEU A 67 -6.27 -2.00 4.22
C LEU A 67 -6.68 -3.44 4.57
N TYR A 68 -5.97 -4.07 5.52
CA TYR A 68 -6.05 -5.52 5.73
C TYR A 68 -6.32 -5.95 7.17
N SER A 69 -6.19 -5.05 8.17
CA SER A 69 -6.53 -5.37 9.55
C SER A 69 -7.87 -4.75 9.95
N GLY A 70 -8.64 -5.45 10.78
CA GLY A 70 -9.89 -4.95 11.33
C GLY A 70 -9.69 -3.90 12.45
N VAL A 71 -8.61 -3.14 12.45
CA VAL A 71 -8.36 -2.07 13.42
C VAL A 71 -9.34 -0.93 13.16
N HIS A 72 -10.14 -0.59 14.16
CA HIS A 72 -11.09 0.52 14.06
C HIS A 72 -10.37 1.86 14.19
N ASN A 73 -10.65 2.76 13.24
CA ASN A 73 -10.16 4.14 13.20
C ASN A 73 -8.63 4.28 13.31
N PRO A 74 -7.83 3.58 12.48
CA PRO A 74 -6.40 3.79 12.48
C PRO A 74 -6.06 5.15 11.89
N TYR A 75 -5.16 5.87 12.55
CA TYR A 75 -4.62 7.14 12.08
C TYR A 75 -3.12 7.23 12.35
N LEU A 76 -2.46 8.17 11.65
CA LEU A 76 -1.05 8.42 11.80
C LEU A 76 -0.82 9.93 11.74
N ILE A 77 -0.05 10.46 12.69
CA ILE A 77 0.30 11.88 12.76
C ILE A 77 1.78 12.06 12.42
N ILE A 78 2.04 13.00 11.55
CA ILE A 78 3.39 13.43 11.17
C ILE A 78 3.54 14.89 11.63
N PRO A 79 4.33 15.14 12.69
CA PRO A 79 4.53 16.49 13.20
C PRO A 79 5.59 17.22 12.36
N ALA A 80 5.17 17.79 11.23
CA ALA A 80 6.05 18.47 10.27
C ALA A 80 5.97 20.01 10.38
N ARG A 81 5.73 20.51 11.57
CA ARG A 81 5.56 21.93 11.90
C ARG A 81 6.66 22.80 11.31
N GLY A 82 6.27 23.84 10.58
CA GLY A 82 7.20 24.83 10.01
C GLY A 82 8.04 24.31 8.84
N ASP A 83 7.81 23.11 8.34
CA ASP A 83 8.50 22.60 7.14
C ASP A 83 7.99 23.31 5.89
N GLN A 84 8.71 24.36 5.50
CA GLN A 84 8.37 25.16 4.34
C GLN A 84 8.45 24.37 3.04
N VAL A 85 9.35 23.38 2.94
CA VAL A 85 9.52 22.54 1.74
C VAL A 85 8.29 21.66 1.55
N LEU A 86 7.80 21.01 2.60
CA LEU A 86 6.58 20.21 2.52
C LEU A 86 5.34 21.05 2.27
N LYS A 87 5.25 22.26 2.87
CA LYS A 87 4.16 23.21 2.65
C LYS A 87 4.09 23.64 1.18
N GLU A 88 5.21 24.05 0.60
CA GLU A 88 5.29 24.45 -0.82
C GLU A 88 4.95 23.28 -1.74
N TYR A 89 5.36 22.09 -1.36
CA TYR A 89 5.08 20.88 -2.13
C TYR A 89 3.59 20.55 -2.17
N VAL A 90 2.90 20.59 -1.03
CA VAL A 90 1.43 20.40 -0.95
C VAL A 90 0.70 21.50 -1.74
N LEU A 91 1.16 22.76 -1.64
CA LEU A 91 0.60 23.86 -2.40
C LEU A 91 0.76 23.64 -3.92
N SER A 92 1.92 23.17 -4.35
CA SER A 92 2.17 22.80 -5.76
C SER A 92 1.21 21.71 -6.24
N MET A 93 0.95 20.68 -5.42
CA MET A 93 -0.04 19.64 -5.74
C MET A 93 -1.46 20.23 -5.86
N PHE A 94 -1.82 21.13 -4.96
CA PHE A 94 -3.12 21.79 -4.99
C PHE A 94 -3.31 22.63 -6.25
N LEU A 95 -2.30 23.39 -6.66
CA LEU A 95 -2.33 24.19 -7.90
C LEU A 95 -2.43 23.31 -9.15
N GLU A 96 -1.70 22.18 -9.18
CA GLU A 96 -1.80 21.21 -10.28
C GLU A 96 -3.21 20.63 -10.39
N TYR A 97 -3.82 20.29 -9.23
CA TYR A 97 -5.19 19.80 -9.19
C TYR A 97 -6.21 20.83 -9.68
N LEU A 98 -6.05 22.09 -9.35
CA LEU A 98 -6.92 23.18 -9.83
C LEU A 98 -6.75 23.43 -11.34
N GLY A 99 -5.54 23.38 -11.83
CA GLY A 99 -5.21 23.63 -13.23
C GLY A 99 -5.74 22.56 -14.19
N LYS A 100 -5.84 21.31 -13.74
CA LYS A 100 -6.32 20.14 -14.51
C LYS A 100 -5.74 20.08 -15.93
N SER A 101 -4.44 20.40 -16.06
CA SER A 101 -3.74 20.35 -17.34
C SER A 101 -3.61 18.92 -17.85
N ARG A 102 -3.18 18.75 -19.10
CA ARG A 102 -2.93 17.42 -19.65
C ARG A 102 -1.94 16.65 -18.77
N TYR A 103 -2.26 15.43 -18.37
CA TYR A 103 -1.47 14.56 -17.47
C TYR A 103 -1.45 14.95 -15.99
N TYR A 104 -2.30 15.87 -15.51
CA TYR A 104 -2.33 16.30 -14.12
C TYR A 104 -2.48 15.13 -13.13
N GLU A 105 -3.28 14.11 -13.44
CA GLU A 105 -3.41 12.92 -12.56
C GLU A 105 -2.09 12.15 -12.42
N LYS A 106 -1.32 12.02 -13.50
CA LYS A 106 0.00 11.37 -13.45
C LYS A 106 1.00 12.21 -12.66
N ILE A 107 0.94 13.52 -12.80
CA ILE A 107 1.78 14.46 -12.05
C ILE A 107 1.43 14.35 -10.56
N LEU A 108 0.16 14.44 -10.20
CA LEU A 108 -0.29 14.32 -8.80
C LEU A 108 0.11 12.99 -8.16
N ASN A 109 -0.02 11.88 -8.89
CA ASN A 109 0.37 10.57 -8.42
C ASN A 109 1.87 10.49 -8.10
N ASN A 110 2.73 11.04 -8.98
CA ASN A 110 4.15 11.10 -8.72
C ASN A 110 4.51 12.10 -7.61
N GLN A 111 3.83 13.23 -7.54
CA GLN A 111 4.00 14.20 -6.46
C GLN A 111 3.64 13.58 -5.11
N LEU A 112 2.57 12.80 -5.03
CA LEU A 112 2.18 12.11 -3.81
C LEU A 112 3.26 11.10 -3.35
N MET A 113 3.85 10.35 -4.28
CA MET A 113 4.98 9.46 -4.00
C MET A 113 6.18 10.22 -3.42
N ILE A 114 6.54 11.33 -4.05
CA ILE A 114 7.66 12.17 -3.58
C ILE A 114 7.34 12.78 -2.21
N LEU A 115 6.10 13.21 -1.97
CA LEU A 115 5.67 13.73 -0.67
C LEU A 115 5.91 12.69 0.44
N PHE A 116 5.46 11.45 0.24
CA PHE A 116 5.68 10.40 1.24
C PHE A 116 7.16 10.04 1.41
N ALA A 117 7.94 10.00 0.32
CA ALA A 117 9.38 9.77 0.42
C ALA A 117 10.08 10.86 1.23
N LYS A 118 9.71 12.14 1.03
CA LYS A 118 10.23 13.26 1.83
C LYS A 118 9.81 13.18 3.29
N ILE A 119 8.56 12.81 3.56
CA ILE A 119 8.06 12.61 4.92
C ILE A 119 8.85 11.50 5.62
N LEU A 120 9.05 10.35 4.99
CA LEU A 120 9.84 9.26 5.56
C LEU A 120 11.30 9.68 5.78
N GLN A 121 11.91 10.35 4.81
CA GLN A 121 13.29 10.81 4.92
C GLN A 121 13.52 11.73 6.13
N SER A 122 12.55 12.59 6.45
CA SER A 122 12.74 13.66 7.45
C SER A 122 12.03 13.42 8.78
N TYR A 123 10.99 12.58 8.80
CA TYR A 123 10.07 12.47 9.94
C TYR A 123 9.78 11.04 10.39
N GLU A 124 10.37 9.99 9.80
CA GLU A 124 10.04 8.60 10.13
C GLU A 124 10.09 8.33 11.63
N ASP A 125 11.14 8.79 12.31
CA ASP A 125 11.33 8.61 13.75
C ASP A 125 10.36 9.46 14.62
N ARG A 126 9.67 10.44 14.03
CA ARG A 126 8.73 11.34 14.71
C ARG A 126 7.28 10.99 14.46
N ILE A 127 7.01 10.04 13.58
CA ILE A 127 5.66 9.58 13.27
C ILE A 127 4.99 9.05 14.53
N GLN A 128 3.79 9.55 14.80
CA GLN A 128 3.00 9.18 15.96
C GLN A 128 1.86 8.26 15.56
N LEU A 129 1.79 7.13 16.23
CA LEU A 129 0.68 6.16 16.13
C LEU A 129 -0.09 6.14 17.45
N PRO A 130 -1.39 5.80 17.43
CA PRO A 130 -2.12 5.49 18.65
C PRO A 130 -1.36 4.46 19.48
N SER A 131 -1.38 4.63 20.81
CA SER A 131 -0.60 3.79 21.73
C SER A 131 -0.87 2.29 21.59
N VAL A 132 -2.11 1.93 21.22
CA VAL A 132 -2.52 0.54 20.96
C VAL A 132 -1.85 -0.06 19.73
N MET A 133 -1.50 0.79 18.73
CA MET A 133 -0.88 0.36 17.48
C MET A 133 0.64 0.23 17.59
N ARG A 134 1.28 1.00 18.46
CA ARG A 134 2.73 1.18 18.46
C ARG A 134 3.52 -0.12 18.72
N ARG A 135 3.17 -0.87 19.75
CA ARG A 135 3.88 -2.11 20.12
C ARG A 135 3.65 -3.25 19.12
N ALA A 136 2.39 -3.48 18.75
CA ALA A 136 2.04 -4.49 17.77
C ALA A 136 2.66 -4.19 16.40
N THR A 137 2.87 -2.92 16.09
CA THR A 137 3.44 -2.43 14.84
C THR A 137 4.92 -2.81 14.71
N GLU A 138 5.76 -2.56 15.70
CA GLU A 138 7.20 -2.84 15.64
C GLU A 138 7.50 -4.35 15.50
N GLU A 139 6.82 -5.20 16.28
CA GLU A 139 6.97 -6.65 16.20
C GLU A 139 6.48 -7.19 14.85
N SER A 140 5.35 -6.68 14.38
CA SER A 140 4.74 -7.10 13.11
C SER A 140 5.57 -6.70 11.91
N ILE A 141 6.14 -5.50 11.89
CA ILE A 141 7.06 -5.04 10.85
C ILE A 141 8.25 -6.00 10.75
N ARG A 142 8.88 -6.30 11.88
CA ARG A 142 10.03 -7.21 11.91
C ARG A 142 9.68 -8.61 11.41
N ILE A 143 8.51 -9.13 11.78
CA ILE A 143 8.01 -10.42 11.31
C ILE A 143 7.78 -10.40 9.79
N LEU A 144 7.11 -9.37 9.28
CA LEU A 144 6.82 -9.26 7.84
C LEU A 144 8.08 -9.07 7.00
N SER A 145 9.03 -8.26 7.47
CA SER A 145 10.34 -8.13 6.83
C SER A 145 11.05 -9.48 6.75
N TYR A 146 11.10 -10.21 7.85
CA TYR A 146 11.70 -11.54 7.86
C TYR A 146 11.01 -12.51 6.86
N ILE A 147 9.68 -12.47 6.78
CA ILE A 147 8.91 -13.28 5.82
C ILE A 147 9.27 -12.85 4.39
N GLU A 148 9.37 -11.54 4.13
CA GLU A 148 9.72 -11.03 2.80
C GLU A 148 11.15 -11.41 2.38
N ASP A 149 12.11 -11.33 3.28
CA ASP A 149 13.50 -11.70 3.00
C ASP A 149 13.68 -13.21 2.75
N ASN A 150 12.80 -14.02 3.36
CA ASN A 150 12.90 -15.49 3.31
C ASN A 150 11.74 -16.17 2.56
N TYR A 151 10.95 -15.43 1.78
CA TYR A 151 9.70 -15.88 1.19
C TYR A 151 9.76 -17.19 0.39
N GLN A 152 10.94 -17.53 -0.15
CA GLN A 152 11.11 -18.73 -0.98
C GLN A 152 10.89 -20.02 -0.20
N SER A 153 11.33 -20.08 1.06
CA SER A 153 11.31 -21.30 1.88
C SER A 153 10.77 -21.13 3.29
N VAL A 154 10.37 -19.91 3.67
CA VAL A 154 9.96 -19.60 5.04
C VAL A 154 8.72 -20.39 5.47
N THR A 155 8.75 -20.86 6.71
CA THR A 155 7.62 -21.52 7.38
C THR A 155 7.21 -20.75 8.63
N LEU A 156 5.96 -20.91 9.05
CA LEU A 156 5.47 -20.31 10.31
C LEU A 156 6.31 -20.75 11.51
N LYS A 157 6.77 -22.00 11.51
CA LYS A 157 7.64 -22.55 12.58
C LYS A 157 8.98 -21.82 12.64
N GLN A 158 9.63 -21.60 11.50
CA GLN A 158 10.89 -20.87 11.43
C GLN A 158 10.70 -19.40 11.84
N THR A 159 9.64 -18.75 11.33
CA THR A 159 9.31 -17.37 11.70
C THR A 159 9.08 -17.23 13.20
N ALA A 160 8.26 -18.09 13.79
CA ALA A 160 8.01 -18.06 15.23
C ALA A 160 9.30 -18.28 16.05
N ALA A 161 10.14 -19.23 15.64
CA ALA A 161 11.42 -19.50 16.31
C ALA A 161 12.38 -18.30 16.23
N GLN A 162 12.46 -17.60 15.08
CA GLN A 162 13.29 -16.42 14.88
C GLN A 162 12.99 -15.29 15.87
N PHE A 163 11.72 -15.13 16.25
CA PHE A 163 11.28 -14.08 17.17
C PHE A 163 10.98 -14.59 18.59
N HIS A 164 11.35 -15.83 18.90
CA HIS A 164 11.09 -16.48 20.19
C HIS A 164 9.60 -16.53 20.57
N PHE A 165 8.73 -16.68 19.57
CA PHE A 165 7.29 -16.79 19.74
C PHE A 165 6.81 -18.23 19.60
N SER A 166 5.65 -18.56 20.18
CA SER A 166 4.91 -19.75 19.80
C SER A 166 4.27 -19.56 18.42
N GLN A 167 4.10 -20.66 17.66
CA GLN A 167 3.45 -20.59 16.35
C GLN A 167 2.02 -19.99 16.42
N PRO A 168 1.17 -20.34 17.40
CA PRO A 168 -0.14 -19.71 17.54
C PRO A 168 -0.07 -18.20 17.76
N TYR A 169 0.86 -17.73 18.58
CA TYR A 169 1.05 -16.30 18.84
C TYR A 169 1.55 -15.56 17.61
N CYS A 170 2.55 -16.10 16.92
CA CYS A 170 3.05 -15.54 15.67
C CYS A 170 1.95 -15.47 14.59
N SER A 171 1.17 -16.55 14.44
CA SER A 171 0.02 -16.57 13.51
C SER A 171 -1.05 -15.54 13.88
N LYS A 172 -1.32 -15.35 15.17
CA LYS A 172 -2.26 -14.35 15.68
C LYS A 172 -1.80 -12.94 15.33
N ILE A 173 -0.55 -12.58 15.66
CA ILE A 173 0.03 -11.27 15.34
C ILE A 173 -0.08 -10.99 13.85
N ILE A 174 0.37 -11.92 13.01
CA ILE A 174 0.30 -11.78 11.56
C ILE A 174 -1.12 -11.51 11.09
N LYS A 175 -2.10 -12.26 11.59
CA LYS A 175 -3.49 -12.12 11.19
C LYS A 175 -4.12 -10.84 11.71
N GLU A 176 -3.84 -10.44 12.95
CA GLU A 176 -4.34 -9.17 13.51
C GLU A 176 -3.76 -7.96 12.78
N TYR A 177 -2.52 -8.07 12.33
CA TYR A 177 -1.81 -6.98 11.67
C TYR A 177 -2.14 -6.84 10.19
N THR A 178 -2.29 -7.97 9.46
CA THR A 178 -2.45 -7.98 8.00
C THR A 178 -3.86 -8.36 7.54
N GLY A 179 -4.71 -8.82 8.45
CA GLY A 179 -6.00 -9.43 8.11
C GLY A 179 -5.87 -10.81 7.44
N LYS A 180 -4.64 -11.29 7.17
CA LYS A 180 -4.35 -12.48 6.38
C LYS A 180 -3.61 -13.54 7.20
N SER A 181 -3.76 -14.81 6.80
CA SER A 181 -2.94 -15.88 7.36
C SER A 181 -1.50 -15.80 6.85
N PHE A 182 -0.56 -16.39 7.60
CA PHE A 182 0.84 -16.55 7.19
C PHE A 182 0.97 -17.10 5.75
N THR A 183 0.22 -18.17 5.44
CA THR A 183 0.26 -18.79 4.11
C THR A 183 -0.21 -17.85 3.00
N GLN A 184 -1.26 -17.05 3.26
CA GLN A 184 -1.73 -16.05 2.30
C GLN A 184 -0.69 -14.98 2.03
N ILE A 185 -0.02 -14.49 3.06
CA ILE A 185 1.04 -13.47 2.90
C ILE A 185 2.21 -14.02 2.09
N VAL A 186 2.72 -15.20 2.45
CA VAL A 186 3.83 -15.83 1.71
C VAL A 186 3.45 -16.05 0.24
N GLN A 187 2.22 -16.53 -0.02
CA GLN A 187 1.74 -16.69 -1.40
C GLN A 187 1.68 -15.37 -2.16
N GLU A 188 1.16 -14.32 -1.55
CA GLU A 188 1.10 -13.01 -2.19
C GLU A 188 2.48 -12.47 -2.54
N ILE A 189 3.44 -12.55 -1.61
CA ILE A 189 4.83 -12.14 -1.87
C ILE A 189 5.41 -12.94 -3.04
N ARG A 190 5.25 -14.26 -3.03
CA ARG A 190 5.73 -15.13 -4.11
C ARG A 190 5.15 -14.76 -5.47
N PHE A 191 3.84 -14.52 -5.55
CA PHE A 191 3.19 -14.13 -6.80
C PHE A 191 3.56 -12.73 -7.27
N GLN A 192 3.78 -11.80 -6.37
CA GLN A 192 4.28 -10.48 -6.72
C GLN A 192 5.68 -10.54 -7.32
N LYS A 193 6.59 -11.29 -6.66
CA LYS A 193 7.96 -11.52 -7.20
C LYS A 193 7.90 -12.25 -8.55
N ALA A 194 6.98 -13.21 -8.71
CA ALA A 194 6.76 -13.89 -9.99
C ALA A 194 6.27 -12.94 -11.09
N ALA A 195 5.32 -12.06 -10.78
CA ALA A 195 4.81 -11.06 -11.72
C ALA A 195 5.91 -10.12 -12.22
N ILE A 196 6.83 -9.72 -11.35
CA ILE A 196 8.01 -8.91 -11.71
C ILE A 196 8.93 -9.70 -12.65
N LEU A 197 9.24 -10.96 -12.32
CA LEU A 197 10.09 -11.80 -13.17
C LEU A 197 9.45 -12.05 -14.53
N LEU A 198 8.13 -12.27 -14.58
CA LEU A 198 7.38 -12.42 -15.83
C LEU A 198 7.48 -11.18 -16.73
N LYS A 199 7.43 -9.98 -16.14
CA LYS A 199 7.49 -8.72 -16.89
C LYS A 199 8.90 -8.37 -17.37
N ASN A 200 9.92 -8.69 -16.57
CA ASN A 200 11.26 -8.14 -16.75
C ASN A 200 12.26 -9.18 -17.27
N THR A 201 11.86 -10.45 -17.43
CA THR A 201 12.78 -11.52 -17.87
C THR A 201 12.12 -12.48 -18.86
N ASN A 202 12.95 -13.20 -19.61
CA ASN A 202 12.53 -14.25 -20.54
C ASN A 202 12.72 -15.66 -19.99
N ILE A 203 13.08 -15.83 -18.71
CA ILE A 203 13.25 -17.16 -18.11
C ILE A 203 11.94 -17.95 -18.15
N SER A 204 12.03 -19.29 -18.16
CA SER A 204 10.86 -20.15 -18.27
C SER A 204 9.88 -19.98 -17.09
N ILE A 205 8.61 -20.29 -17.31
CA ILE A 205 7.59 -20.23 -16.24
C ILE A 205 7.94 -21.26 -15.14
N ALA A 206 8.48 -22.40 -15.52
CA ALA A 206 8.92 -23.41 -14.57
C ALA A 206 10.07 -22.88 -13.68
N GLU A 207 11.01 -22.18 -14.27
CA GLU A 207 12.10 -21.55 -13.54
C GLU A 207 11.62 -20.41 -12.64
N ILE A 208 10.67 -19.58 -13.10
CA ILE A 208 10.06 -18.55 -12.24
C ILE A 208 9.36 -19.21 -11.05
N SER A 209 8.55 -20.26 -11.30
CA SER A 209 7.87 -21.00 -10.24
C SER A 209 8.83 -21.49 -9.16
N SER A 210 9.95 -22.11 -9.58
CA SER A 210 10.99 -22.59 -8.66
C SER A 210 11.68 -21.44 -7.91
N ARG A 211 12.07 -20.37 -8.61
CA ARG A 211 12.74 -19.21 -8.00
C ARG A 211 11.89 -18.49 -6.96
N VAL A 212 10.57 -18.51 -7.10
CA VAL A 212 9.68 -17.91 -6.12
C VAL A 212 9.20 -18.87 -5.03
N GLY A 213 9.73 -20.10 -4.99
CA GLY A 213 9.53 -21.07 -3.91
C GLY A 213 8.31 -21.98 -4.10
N PHE A 214 7.87 -22.25 -5.34
CA PHE A 214 6.89 -23.29 -5.63
C PHE A 214 7.62 -24.56 -6.13
N GLU A 215 7.33 -25.66 -5.47
CA GLU A 215 7.86 -26.98 -5.88
C GLU A 215 7.14 -27.54 -7.12
N ASN A 216 5.87 -27.17 -7.33
CA ASN A 216 5.04 -27.66 -8.41
C ASN A 216 4.57 -26.53 -9.31
N VAL A 217 4.99 -26.58 -10.58
CA VAL A 217 4.65 -25.55 -11.59
C VAL A 217 3.15 -25.54 -11.95
N GLU A 218 2.47 -26.66 -11.89
CA GLU A 218 1.02 -26.73 -12.18
C GLU A 218 0.23 -26.06 -11.06
N HIS A 219 0.65 -26.29 -9.80
CA HIS A 219 0.07 -25.60 -8.66
C HIS A 219 0.30 -24.08 -8.77
N PHE A 220 1.51 -23.66 -9.12
CA PHE A 220 1.83 -22.26 -9.38
C PHE A 220 0.91 -21.66 -10.47
N ASN A 221 0.80 -22.32 -11.64
CA ASN A 221 -0.03 -21.83 -12.74
C ASN A 221 -1.49 -21.67 -12.35
N ARG A 222 -2.04 -22.65 -11.65
CA ARG A 222 -3.45 -22.62 -11.18
C ARG A 222 -3.68 -21.48 -10.22
N MET A 223 -2.80 -21.29 -9.24
CA MET A 223 -2.94 -20.24 -8.24
C MET A 223 -2.67 -18.85 -8.82
N PHE A 224 -1.69 -18.71 -9.73
CA PHE A 224 -1.43 -17.48 -10.44
C PHE A 224 -2.66 -17.05 -11.26
N ARG A 225 -3.26 -17.99 -12.00
CA ARG A 225 -4.49 -17.71 -12.74
C ARG A 225 -5.65 -17.28 -11.84
N LYS A 226 -5.76 -17.85 -10.65
CA LYS A 226 -6.79 -17.46 -9.68
C LYS A 226 -6.60 -16.03 -9.19
N LEU A 227 -5.34 -15.61 -8.99
CA LEU A 227 -5.02 -14.29 -8.42
C LEU A 227 -5.03 -13.16 -9.47
N TYR A 228 -4.51 -13.45 -10.67
CA TYR A 228 -4.36 -12.46 -11.76
C TYR A 228 -5.40 -12.62 -12.88
N GLU A 229 -6.37 -13.54 -12.72
CA GLU A 229 -7.43 -13.85 -13.68
C GLU A 229 -6.92 -14.30 -15.07
N MET A 230 -5.63 -14.53 -15.19
CA MET A 230 -4.98 -15.00 -16.42
C MET A 230 -3.74 -15.87 -16.15
N PRO A 231 -3.40 -16.79 -17.09
CA PRO A 231 -2.19 -17.60 -16.94
C PRO A 231 -0.90 -16.77 -17.00
N PRO A 232 0.21 -17.21 -16.35
CA PRO A 232 1.49 -16.51 -16.35
C PRO A 232 2.03 -16.19 -17.76
N GLY A 233 1.88 -17.11 -18.71
CA GLY A 233 2.32 -16.89 -20.10
C GLY A 233 1.55 -15.78 -20.81
N LYS A 234 0.25 -15.64 -20.54
CA LYS A 234 -0.55 -14.53 -21.06
C LYS A 234 -0.22 -13.22 -20.38
N TYR A 235 0.02 -13.25 -19.07
CA TYR A 235 0.47 -12.10 -18.27
C TYR A 235 1.77 -11.52 -18.81
N ARG A 236 2.77 -12.36 -19.13
CA ARG A 236 4.02 -11.96 -19.78
C ARG A 236 3.77 -11.26 -21.13
N LYS A 237 2.96 -11.82 -22.00
CA LYS A 237 2.68 -11.29 -23.35
C LYS A 237 1.86 -10.00 -23.33
N GLY A 238 0.97 -9.82 -22.37
CA GLY A 238 0.16 -8.61 -22.22
C GLY A 238 0.96 -7.35 -21.90
N ASN A 239 2.21 -7.51 -21.47
CA ASN A 239 3.09 -6.39 -21.13
C ASN A 239 4.09 -6.02 -22.24
N THR A 240 4.09 -6.75 -23.38
CA THR A 240 4.91 -6.42 -24.57
C THR A 240 4.19 -5.49 -25.55
N GLY A 241 2.97 -5.05 -25.23
CA GLY A 241 2.19 -4.12 -26.04
C GLY A 241 1.41 -3.17 -25.15
N SER A 242 1.82 -1.92 -25.14
CA SER A 242 1.09 -0.80 -24.55
C SER A 242 -0.41 -0.91 -24.84
N ARG A 243 -1.22 -1.29 -23.87
CA ARG A 243 -2.66 -1.05 -23.86
C ARG A 243 -3.05 -0.45 -22.52
N LEU A 244 -3.38 0.82 -22.61
CA LEU A 244 -4.20 1.56 -21.67
C LEU A 244 -5.34 0.67 -21.16
N PHE A 245 -5.44 0.53 -19.84
CA PHE A 245 -6.55 -0.11 -19.16
C PHE A 245 -7.82 0.69 -19.43
N THR A 246 -8.65 0.22 -20.35
CA THR A 246 -10.07 0.61 -20.41
C THR A 246 -10.80 -0.35 -19.48
N GLY A 247 -11.34 0.18 -18.37
CA GLY A 247 -12.20 -0.55 -17.45
C GLY A 247 -13.47 -1.09 -18.15
N PRO A 248 -14.11 -2.12 -17.58
CA PRO A 248 -15.34 -2.68 -18.13
C PRO A 248 -16.50 -1.71 -17.88
N GLY A 249 -17.07 -1.17 -18.96
CA GLY A 249 -18.28 -0.33 -18.88
C GLY A 249 -18.33 0.76 -19.94
N GLY A 250 -18.55 0.39 -21.18
CA GLY A 250 -18.85 1.32 -22.25
C GLY A 250 -19.63 0.61 -23.35
N GLU A 251 -20.93 0.53 -23.17
CA GLU A 251 -21.86 0.06 -24.21
C GLU A 251 -21.71 0.90 -25.48
N SER A 252 -21.50 0.21 -26.58
CA SER A 252 -21.64 0.72 -27.93
C SER A 252 -23.06 1.20 -28.17
N ARG A 253 -23.29 2.49 -28.27
CA ARG A 253 -24.48 3.04 -28.93
C ARG A 253 -24.07 3.51 -30.32
N THR A 254 -24.43 2.69 -31.29
CA THR A 254 -24.62 3.08 -32.68
C THR A 254 -25.72 4.12 -32.74
N GLY A 255 -25.40 5.33 -33.16
CA GLY A 255 -26.36 6.37 -33.53
C GLY A 255 -26.48 6.46 -35.03
N PRO A 256 -27.68 6.79 -35.60
CA PRO A 256 -27.92 6.75 -37.01
C PRO A 256 -27.43 7.96 -37.79
N GLN A 257 -27.08 7.67 -39.03
CA GLN A 257 -26.87 8.66 -40.11
C GLN A 257 -28.15 9.46 -40.42
N ALA A 258 -27.93 10.64 -40.98
CA ALA A 258 -28.76 11.48 -41.85
C ALA A 258 -29.33 12.75 -41.21
N LEU A 259 -29.03 13.85 -41.66
CA LEU A 259 -29.27 14.76 -42.78
C LEU A 259 -28.53 16.07 -42.54
#